data_9b25cd139db0166aa9cdf134cba65fd6
#
_entry.id   9b25cd139db0166aa9cdf134cba65fd6
#
_cell.length_a   1.000
_cell.length_b   1.000
_cell.length_c   1.000
_cell.angle_alpha   90.00
_cell.angle_beta   90.00
_cell.angle_gamma   90.00
#
_symmetry.space_group_name_H-M   'P 1'
#
loop_
_entity.id
_entity.type
_entity.pdbx_description
1 polymer ?
#
loop_
_entity_poly.entity_id
_entity_poly.type
_entity_poly.pdbx_seq_one_letter_code
_entity_poly.pdbx_strand_id
1 'polypeptide(L)'
;MKNKCLILTILLCMVLALMSCAGKRAKYVIGVSQCSEDIWREKLNQELTIGAYVDDRVQLEFASAGDNDQKQIEQIRHFIDERVDLLIVAPNSAENLTPVIDSAFDCGIPVVLVDRKTHSDKYTAYMGADNYGIGRTMGRLIARQMEGRGTLVEITGLKGSSPAEERHRGFVEAIAECSQIKLISSELGDWTEESGEKAMGEVLEHETDIDCVFGHNDRLALGARQAALAQGLKNIRYYGVDALPTPGGGLEQVQKGILEATYIYPTQGLELMRLARKILNGEEVERCHTLHSAVVARSNAGLLLAQYREIQRANTDIAEIHAKVDEYFTQVNLQRKIIAGFIIVLVIIIGLAALAYRFYLAKVRVHEEVASEMAAPFTNVLVADEAPAPVSDTFLDRFRSILQQHLHDADFNVERIGEEMGMSRVQLYRKIKALTGMTAVELLRKARVARGRQLLETTDCSVSEIAYQVGFTAPSYFAKCFKDEYGASPGEVRGRK
;
A
#
# COMPACT_ATOMS: atom_id res chain seq x y z
N MET A 1 4.65 35.94 -18.84
CA MET A 1 3.65 35.34 -17.96
C MET A 1 3.26 33.91 -18.36
N LYS A 2 3.02 33.60 -19.65
CA LYS A 2 2.58 32.27 -20.13
C LYS A 2 3.53 31.12 -19.76
N ASN A 3 4.86 31.26 -19.86
CA ASN A 3 5.82 30.18 -19.58
C ASN A 3 5.93 29.81 -18.09
N LYS A 4 5.65 30.72 -17.16
CA LYS A 4 5.73 30.42 -15.70
C LYS A 4 4.48 29.68 -15.20
N CYS A 5 3.29 29.98 -15.75
CA CYS A 5 2.08 29.18 -15.50
C CYS A 5 2.23 27.75 -16.04
N LEU A 6 2.83 27.61 -17.21
CA LEU A 6 3.06 26.31 -17.82
C LEU A 6 3.97 25.40 -16.95
N ILE A 7 5.06 25.94 -16.39
CA ILE A 7 5.96 25.19 -15.51
C ILE A 7 5.25 24.77 -14.23
N LEU A 8 4.44 25.62 -13.63
CA LEU A 8 3.68 25.31 -12.41
C LEU A 8 2.62 24.24 -12.68
N THR A 9 1.95 24.31 -13.83
CA THR A 9 0.98 23.30 -14.26
C THR A 9 1.64 21.96 -14.54
N ILE A 10 2.82 21.95 -15.19
CA ILE A 10 3.60 20.72 -15.43
C ILE A 10 4.06 20.09 -14.11
N LEU A 11 4.56 20.89 -13.16
CA LEU A 11 4.95 20.41 -11.83
C LEU A 11 3.76 19.84 -11.05
N LEU A 12 2.61 20.50 -11.10
CA LEU A 12 1.38 20.01 -10.47
C LEU A 12 0.87 18.72 -11.14
N CYS A 13 0.92 18.64 -12.47
CA CYS A 13 0.59 17.41 -13.20
C CYS A 13 1.59 16.28 -12.91
N MET A 14 2.89 16.56 -12.76
CA MET A 14 3.88 15.58 -12.31
C MET A 14 3.62 15.07 -10.90
N VAL A 15 3.28 15.95 -9.95
CA VAL A 15 2.93 15.55 -8.57
C VAL A 15 1.64 14.74 -8.56
N LEU A 16 0.63 15.13 -9.32
CA LEU A 16 -0.62 14.37 -9.49
C LEU A 16 -0.38 13.03 -10.17
N ALA A 17 0.50 12.95 -11.16
CA ALA A 17 0.90 11.71 -11.82
C ALA A 17 1.68 10.78 -10.87
N LEU A 18 2.58 11.31 -10.03
CA LEU A 18 3.30 10.55 -9.00
C LEU A 18 2.35 10.04 -7.90
N MET A 19 1.30 10.77 -7.58
CA MET A 19 0.25 10.31 -6.67
C MET A 19 -0.70 9.30 -7.31
N SER A 20 -0.92 9.36 -8.63
CA SER A 20 -1.81 8.49 -9.39
C SER A 20 -1.15 7.17 -9.80
N CYS A 21 0.18 7.08 -9.87
CA CYS A 21 0.91 5.86 -10.23
C CYS A 21 0.89 4.75 -9.15
N ALA A 22 0.25 4.97 -7.99
CA ALA A 22 -0.23 3.90 -7.13
C ALA A 22 -1.60 3.42 -7.64
N GLY A 23 -1.68 3.02 -8.91
CA GLY A 23 -2.86 2.37 -9.45
C GLY A 23 -3.18 1.17 -8.57
N LYS A 24 -4.33 1.19 -7.88
CA LYS A 24 -4.89 -0.02 -7.27
C LYS A 24 -5.00 -1.03 -8.40
N ARG A 25 -4.11 -2.04 -8.41
CA ARG A 25 -4.33 -3.22 -9.25
C ARG A 25 -5.69 -3.75 -8.85
N ALA A 26 -6.51 -4.07 -9.83
CA ALA A 26 -7.80 -4.69 -9.56
C ALA A 26 -7.55 -5.91 -8.66
N LYS A 27 -8.12 -5.94 -7.48
CA LYS A 27 -8.02 -7.08 -6.58
C LYS A 27 -9.13 -8.05 -6.97
N TYR A 28 -8.74 -9.30 -7.20
CA TYR A 28 -9.70 -10.40 -7.27
C TYR A 28 -10.07 -10.83 -5.86
N VAL A 29 -11.34 -10.96 -5.60
CA VAL A 29 -11.86 -11.51 -4.34
C VAL A 29 -12.28 -12.95 -4.59
N ILE A 30 -11.66 -13.88 -3.88
CA ILE A 30 -12.02 -15.29 -3.89
C ILE A 30 -12.75 -15.61 -2.59
N GLY A 31 -14.03 -15.94 -2.67
CA GLY A 31 -14.80 -16.48 -1.56
C GLY A 31 -14.42 -17.95 -1.34
N VAL A 32 -14.13 -18.32 -0.09
CA VAL A 32 -13.83 -19.71 0.30
C VAL A 32 -14.84 -20.15 1.33
N SER A 33 -15.79 -21.02 0.92
CA SER A 33 -16.84 -21.57 1.80
C SER A 33 -16.49 -22.99 2.23
N GLN A 34 -16.12 -23.14 3.50
CA GLN A 34 -15.82 -24.43 4.13
C GLN A 34 -17.04 -24.98 4.87
N CYS A 35 -17.25 -26.30 4.78
CA CYS A 35 -18.34 -26.97 5.48
C CYS A 35 -18.13 -27.03 6.99
N SER A 36 -16.89 -27.20 7.45
CA SER A 36 -16.52 -27.43 8.85
C SER A 36 -15.28 -26.68 9.26
N GLU A 37 -14.99 -26.69 10.56
CA GLU A 37 -13.77 -26.17 11.18
C GLU A 37 -12.99 -27.34 11.78
N ASP A 38 -12.17 -27.99 10.97
CA ASP A 38 -11.35 -29.10 11.41
C ASP A 38 -9.91 -28.95 10.92
N ILE A 39 -9.01 -29.79 11.48
CA ILE A 39 -7.56 -29.74 11.20
C ILE A 39 -7.22 -29.96 9.71
N TRP A 40 -8.08 -30.67 8.95
CA TRP A 40 -7.88 -30.86 7.52
C TRP A 40 -8.24 -29.56 6.76
N ARG A 41 -9.35 -28.91 7.15
CA ARG A 41 -9.79 -27.61 6.59
C ARG A 41 -8.82 -26.49 6.94
N GLU A 42 -8.32 -26.49 8.17
CA GLU A 42 -7.29 -25.53 8.60
C GLU A 42 -6.03 -25.64 7.76
N LYS A 43 -5.54 -26.87 7.51
CA LYS A 43 -4.40 -27.11 6.63
C LYS A 43 -4.67 -26.62 5.20
N LEU A 44 -5.85 -26.90 4.63
CA LEU A 44 -6.24 -26.39 3.31
C LEU A 44 -6.22 -24.87 3.27
N ASN A 45 -6.79 -24.19 4.27
CA ASN A 45 -6.84 -22.73 4.36
C ASN A 45 -5.42 -22.12 4.47
N GLN A 46 -4.52 -22.74 5.23
CA GLN A 46 -3.11 -22.33 5.29
C GLN A 46 -2.43 -22.44 3.92
N GLU A 47 -2.62 -23.54 3.20
CA GLU A 47 -2.07 -23.73 1.86
C GLU A 47 -2.65 -22.74 0.84
N LEU A 48 -3.96 -22.44 0.90
CA LEU A 48 -4.61 -21.42 0.09
C LEU A 48 -3.99 -20.05 0.35
N THR A 49 -3.80 -19.70 1.63
CA THR A 49 -3.20 -18.42 2.04
C THR A 49 -1.78 -18.27 1.49
N ILE A 50 -0.94 -19.32 1.62
CA ILE A 50 0.42 -19.32 1.07
C ILE A 50 0.38 -19.21 -0.46
N GLY A 51 -0.56 -19.92 -1.11
CA GLY A 51 -0.75 -19.85 -2.56
C GLY A 51 -1.16 -18.45 -3.04
N ALA A 52 -1.91 -17.71 -2.23
CA ALA A 52 -2.31 -16.34 -2.53
C ALA A 52 -1.13 -15.35 -2.49
N TYR A 53 -0.08 -15.60 -1.71
CA TYR A 53 1.10 -14.72 -1.64
C TYR A 53 1.83 -14.53 -2.97
N VAL A 54 1.60 -15.41 -3.93
CA VAL A 54 2.22 -15.32 -5.27
C VAL A 54 1.60 -14.22 -6.13
N ASP A 55 0.37 -13.77 -5.83
CA ASP A 55 -0.32 -12.73 -6.61
C ASP A 55 -0.99 -11.71 -5.68
N ASP A 56 -0.39 -10.54 -5.57
CA ASP A 56 -0.88 -9.41 -4.75
C ASP A 56 -2.25 -8.85 -5.19
N ARG A 57 -2.78 -9.32 -6.32
CA ARG A 57 -4.12 -8.97 -6.81
C ARG A 57 -5.22 -9.85 -6.21
N VAL A 58 -4.86 -10.95 -5.54
CA VAL A 58 -5.82 -11.89 -4.97
C VAL A 58 -6.03 -11.61 -3.48
N GLN A 59 -7.29 -11.54 -3.08
CA GLN A 59 -7.74 -11.50 -1.69
C GLN A 59 -8.61 -12.73 -1.40
N LEU A 60 -8.33 -13.44 -0.32
CA LEU A 60 -9.15 -14.56 0.13
C LEU A 60 -10.11 -14.10 1.23
N GLU A 61 -11.38 -14.52 1.13
CA GLU A 61 -12.38 -14.32 2.15
C GLU A 61 -12.92 -15.68 2.59
N PHE A 62 -12.56 -16.07 3.81
CA PHE A 62 -12.94 -17.38 4.36
C PHE A 62 -14.24 -17.30 5.14
N ALA A 63 -15.10 -18.28 4.90
CA ALA A 63 -16.30 -18.53 5.69
C ALA A 63 -16.40 -20.01 6.05
N SER A 64 -16.73 -20.31 7.30
CA SER A 64 -16.93 -21.67 7.78
C SER A 64 -18.35 -21.87 8.29
N ALA A 65 -18.97 -22.93 7.84
CA ALA A 65 -20.35 -23.28 8.20
C ALA A 65 -20.46 -23.96 9.57
N GLY A 66 -19.37 -24.63 10.05
CA GLY A 66 -19.42 -25.39 11.29
C GLY A 66 -20.47 -26.51 11.22
N ASP A 67 -20.43 -27.29 10.14
CA ASP A 67 -21.32 -28.44 9.86
C ASP A 67 -22.83 -28.08 9.76
N ASN A 68 -23.12 -26.80 9.41
CA ASN A 68 -24.49 -26.31 9.30
C ASN A 68 -24.82 -25.87 7.87
N ASP A 69 -25.69 -26.62 7.20
CA ASP A 69 -26.09 -26.35 5.81
C ASP A 69 -26.72 -24.96 5.63
N GLN A 70 -27.61 -24.56 6.55
CA GLN A 70 -28.30 -23.28 6.45
C GLN A 70 -27.34 -22.12 6.57
N LYS A 71 -26.37 -22.21 7.49
CA LYS A 71 -25.30 -21.22 7.63
C LYS A 71 -24.44 -21.16 6.38
N GLN A 72 -24.13 -22.31 5.77
CA GLN A 72 -23.36 -22.35 4.53
C GLN A 72 -24.10 -21.71 3.35
N ILE A 73 -25.43 -21.98 3.26
CA ILE A 73 -26.28 -21.34 2.25
C ILE A 73 -26.26 -19.81 2.38
N GLU A 74 -26.37 -19.30 3.61
CA GLU A 74 -26.32 -17.84 3.88
C GLU A 74 -24.98 -17.24 3.50
N GLN A 75 -23.87 -17.91 3.81
CA GLN A 75 -22.50 -17.48 3.45
C GLN A 75 -22.29 -17.46 1.93
N ILE A 76 -22.77 -18.49 1.22
CA ILE A 76 -22.66 -18.52 -0.25
C ILE A 76 -23.52 -17.41 -0.88
N ARG A 77 -24.73 -17.16 -0.36
CA ARG A 77 -25.55 -16.01 -0.80
C ARG A 77 -24.84 -14.69 -0.59
N HIS A 78 -24.19 -14.51 0.56
CA HIS A 78 -23.39 -13.32 0.81
C HIS A 78 -22.29 -13.14 -0.23
N PHE A 79 -21.53 -14.19 -0.58
CA PHE A 79 -20.54 -14.14 -1.64
C PHE A 79 -21.13 -13.81 -3.02
N ILE A 80 -22.36 -14.29 -3.31
CA ILE A 80 -23.07 -13.92 -4.55
C ILE A 80 -23.43 -12.44 -4.54
N ASP A 81 -23.95 -11.91 -3.43
CA ASP A 81 -24.35 -10.51 -3.29
C ASP A 81 -23.15 -9.57 -3.40
N GLU A 82 -22.00 -9.92 -2.78
CA GLU A 82 -20.73 -9.20 -2.88
C GLU A 82 -20.05 -9.35 -4.25
N ARG A 83 -20.56 -10.24 -5.12
CA ARG A 83 -20.02 -10.51 -6.45
C ARG A 83 -18.54 -10.86 -6.42
N VAL A 84 -18.18 -11.85 -5.61
CA VAL A 84 -16.82 -12.36 -5.61
C VAL A 84 -16.40 -12.83 -7.02
N ASP A 85 -15.11 -12.68 -7.35
CA ASP A 85 -14.60 -13.01 -8.69
C ASP A 85 -14.48 -14.52 -8.93
N LEU A 86 -14.43 -15.31 -7.85
CA LEU A 86 -14.41 -16.77 -7.87
C LEU A 86 -14.87 -17.30 -6.52
N LEU A 87 -15.57 -18.43 -6.52
CA LEU A 87 -16.05 -19.11 -5.32
C LEU A 87 -15.44 -20.51 -5.22
N ILE A 88 -14.71 -20.78 -4.15
CA ILE A 88 -14.24 -22.11 -3.77
C ILE A 88 -15.18 -22.67 -2.71
N VAL A 89 -15.78 -23.84 -2.95
CA VAL A 89 -16.76 -24.43 -2.04
C VAL A 89 -16.43 -25.87 -1.73
N ALA A 90 -16.43 -26.21 -0.43
CA ALA A 90 -16.56 -27.58 0.05
C ALA A 90 -17.98 -27.75 0.63
N PRO A 91 -18.96 -28.28 -0.11
CA PRO A 91 -20.33 -28.34 0.37
C PRO A 91 -20.48 -29.30 1.55
N ASN A 92 -21.23 -28.91 2.59
CA ASN A 92 -21.49 -29.79 3.73
C ASN A 92 -22.35 -30.98 3.32
N SER A 93 -23.47 -30.71 2.66
CA SER A 93 -24.36 -31.70 2.07
C SER A 93 -24.53 -31.43 0.58
N ALA A 94 -24.37 -32.46 -0.24
CA ALA A 94 -24.62 -32.35 -1.67
C ALA A 94 -26.03 -31.92 -2.00
N GLU A 95 -27.03 -32.52 -1.32
CA GLU A 95 -28.43 -32.25 -1.56
C GLU A 95 -28.83 -30.81 -1.26
N ASN A 96 -28.50 -30.31 -0.05
CA ASN A 96 -28.97 -29.02 0.43
C ASN A 96 -28.20 -27.85 -0.17
N LEU A 97 -26.91 -28.05 -0.53
CA LEU A 97 -26.03 -26.97 -1.04
C LEU A 97 -26.09 -26.81 -2.57
N THR A 98 -26.48 -27.86 -3.31
CA THR A 98 -26.56 -27.79 -4.78
C THR A 98 -27.35 -26.57 -5.26
N PRO A 99 -28.54 -26.21 -4.77
CA PRO A 99 -29.31 -25.10 -5.34
C PRO A 99 -28.63 -23.74 -5.20
N VAL A 100 -27.96 -23.46 -4.07
CA VAL A 100 -27.28 -22.19 -3.87
C VAL A 100 -25.97 -22.11 -4.64
N ILE A 101 -25.26 -23.22 -4.79
CA ILE A 101 -24.03 -23.31 -5.59
C ILE A 101 -24.35 -23.11 -7.07
N ASP A 102 -25.43 -23.76 -7.56
CA ASP A 102 -25.94 -23.55 -8.90
C ASP A 102 -26.33 -22.09 -9.15
N SER A 103 -26.91 -21.43 -8.16
CA SER A 103 -27.25 -20.01 -8.22
C SER A 103 -26.00 -19.13 -8.39
N ALA A 104 -24.92 -19.43 -7.67
CA ALA A 104 -23.64 -18.71 -7.85
C ALA A 104 -23.10 -18.85 -9.28
N PHE A 105 -23.11 -20.07 -9.81
CA PHE A 105 -22.67 -20.35 -11.18
C PHE A 105 -23.55 -19.65 -12.23
N ASP A 106 -24.88 -19.68 -12.06
CA ASP A 106 -25.85 -19.01 -12.95
C ASP A 106 -25.71 -17.47 -12.90
N CYS A 107 -25.24 -16.91 -11.79
CA CYS A 107 -24.87 -15.49 -11.67
C CYS A 107 -23.55 -15.13 -12.37
N GLY A 108 -22.88 -16.11 -12.99
CA GLY A 108 -21.63 -15.93 -13.72
C GLY A 108 -20.37 -15.93 -12.83
N ILE A 109 -20.48 -16.34 -11.57
CA ILE A 109 -19.35 -16.52 -10.68
C ILE A 109 -18.72 -17.89 -10.97
N PRO A 110 -17.42 -17.97 -11.36
CA PRO A 110 -16.74 -19.24 -11.49
C PRO A 110 -16.74 -20.00 -10.15
N VAL A 111 -17.20 -21.24 -10.16
CA VAL A 111 -17.27 -22.09 -8.98
C VAL A 111 -16.25 -23.21 -9.07
N VAL A 112 -15.41 -23.34 -8.05
CA VAL A 112 -14.50 -24.48 -7.88
C VAL A 112 -14.95 -25.30 -6.68
N LEU A 113 -15.42 -26.51 -6.93
CA LEU A 113 -15.71 -27.45 -5.88
C LEU A 113 -14.43 -28.09 -5.38
N VAL A 114 -14.25 -28.17 -4.08
CA VAL A 114 -13.09 -28.82 -3.45
C VAL A 114 -13.54 -29.93 -2.50
N ASP A 115 -12.83 -31.07 -2.53
CA ASP A 115 -13.07 -32.21 -1.66
C ASP A 115 -14.42 -32.89 -1.91
N ARG A 116 -15.53 -32.18 -1.74
CA ARG A 116 -16.90 -32.67 -1.84
C ARG A 116 -17.60 -32.21 -3.12
N LYS A 117 -18.52 -33.04 -3.64
CA LYS A 117 -19.26 -32.75 -4.87
C LYS A 117 -20.70 -32.33 -4.57
N THR A 118 -21.32 -31.68 -5.55
CA THR A 118 -22.79 -31.43 -5.59
C THR A 118 -23.46 -32.49 -6.45
N HIS A 119 -24.81 -32.48 -6.49
CA HIS A 119 -25.61 -33.29 -7.41
C HIS A 119 -25.79 -32.66 -8.80
N SER A 120 -25.10 -31.55 -9.07
CA SER A 120 -25.21 -30.78 -10.30
C SER A 120 -23.86 -30.70 -11.04
N ASP A 121 -23.97 -30.38 -12.31
CA ASP A 121 -22.82 -30.10 -13.17
C ASP A 121 -22.52 -28.61 -13.30
N LYS A 122 -23.16 -27.73 -12.52
CA LYS A 122 -22.95 -26.27 -12.57
C LYS A 122 -21.78 -25.86 -11.69
N TYR A 123 -20.58 -26.13 -12.17
CA TYR A 123 -19.32 -25.68 -11.61
C TYR A 123 -18.25 -25.57 -12.72
N THR A 124 -17.27 -24.71 -12.51
CA THR A 124 -16.16 -24.49 -13.43
C THR A 124 -15.15 -25.63 -13.35
N ALA A 125 -14.77 -26.01 -12.13
CA ALA A 125 -13.86 -27.12 -11.89
C ALA A 125 -14.14 -27.81 -10.55
N TYR A 126 -13.74 -29.07 -10.44
CA TYR A 126 -13.71 -29.85 -9.22
C TYR A 126 -12.27 -30.30 -8.94
N MET A 127 -11.84 -30.19 -7.69
CA MET A 127 -10.56 -30.73 -7.22
C MET A 127 -10.78 -31.59 -5.97
N GLY A 128 -10.46 -32.86 -6.02
CA GLY A 128 -10.64 -33.76 -4.90
C GLY A 128 -9.98 -35.12 -5.13
N ALA A 129 -9.95 -35.97 -4.09
CA ALA A 129 -9.37 -37.30 -4.18
C ALA A 129 -10.35 -38.30 -4.80
N ASP A 130 -9.80 -39.40 -5.32
CA ASP A 130 -10.56 -40.59 -5.74
C ASP A 130 -11.02 -41.38 -4.50
N ASN A 131 -12.12 -40.95 -3.90
CA ASN A 131 -12.65 -41.58 -2.67
C ASN A 131 -13.09 -43.05 -2.88
N TYR A 132 -13.62 -43.39 -4.04
CA TYR A 132 -13.90 -44.75 -4.38
C TYR A 132 -12.62 -45.59 -4.41
N GLY A 133 -11.59 -45.10 -5.10
CA GLY A 133 -10.29 -45.74 -5.16
C GLY A 133 -9.61 -45.86 -3.80
N ILE A 134 -9.78 -44.88 -2.91
CA ILE A 134 -9.30 -44.90 -1.51
C ILE A 134 -9.97 -46.04 -0.75
N GLY A 135 -11.30 -46.10 -0.74
CA GLY A 135 -12.05 -47.16 -0.09
C GLY A 135 -11.63 -48.54 -0.58
N ARG A 136 -11.55 -48.73 -1.91
CA ARG A 136 -11.14 -49.97 -2.52
C ARG A 136 -9.69 -50.37 -2.15
N THR A 137 -8.78 -49.39 -2.10
CA THR A 137 -7.37 -49.62 -1.73
C THR A 137 -7.27 -50.04 -0.26
N MET A 138 -7.96 -49.37 0.63
CA MET A 138 -7.96 -49.69 2.05
C MET A 138 -8.63 -51.05 2.32
N GLY A 139 -9.79 -51.32 1.69
CA GLY A 139 -10.41 -52.62 1.77
C GLY A 139 -9.52 -53.79 1.36
N ARG A 140 -8.85 -53.66 0.24
CA ARG A 140 -7.88 -54.67 -0.21
C ARG A 140 -6.66 -54.80 0.71
N LEU A 141 -6.19 -53.68 1.29
CA LEU A 141 -5.11 -53.70 2.25
C LEU A 141 -5.52 -54.46 3.51
N ILE A 142 -6.66 -54.11 4.07
CA ILE A 142 -7.25 -54.72 5.27
C ILE A 142 -7.47 -56.21 5.03
N ALA A 143 -8.11 -56.58 3.92
CA ALA A 143 -8.38 -57.97 3.57
C ALA A 143 -7.05 -58.79 3.50
N ARG A 144 -5.98 -58.24 2.91
CA ARG A 144 -4.67 -58.91 2.88
C ARG A 144 -4.07 -59.05 4.27
N GLN A 145 -4.16 -58.05 5.12
CA GLN A 145 -3.59 -58.10 6.48
C GLN A 145 -4.42 -58.99 7.42
N MET A 146 -5.72 -59.20 7.13
CA MET A 146 -6.56 -60.17 7.78
C MET A 146 -6.44 -61.60 7.23
N GLU A 147 -5.53 -61.80 6.25
CA GLU A 147 -5.39 -63.08 5.57
C GLU A 147 -6.70 -63.59 4.95
N GLY A 148 -7.56 -62.69 4.53
CA GLY A 148 -8.84 -62.96 3.89
C GLY A 148 -9.97 -63.44 4.80
N ARG A 149 -9.82 -63.39 6.13
CA ARG A 149 -10.80 -63.90 7.10
C ARG A 149 -10.88 -63.03 8.37
N GLY A 150 -12.03 -63.04 9.06
CA GLY A 150 -12.22 -62.36 10.33
C GLY A 150 -13.42 -61.38 10.31
N THR A 151 -13.52 -60.61 11.37
CA THR A 151 -14.61 -59.68 11.64
C THR A 151 -14.15 -58.26 11.52
N LEU A 152 -14.95 -57.42 10.87
CA LEU A 152 -14.63 -56.05 10.52
C LEU A 152 -15.76 -55.11 10.80
N VAL A 153 -15.48 -53.96 11.38
CA VAL A 153 -16.39 -52.81 11.56
C VAL A 153 -15.93 -51.67 10.67
N GLU A 154 -16.88 -51.04 10.00
CA GLU A 154 -16.68 -49.79 9.28
C GLU A 154 -17.34 -48.64 10.04
N ILE A 155 -16.64 -47.53 10.20
CA ILE A 155 -17.23 -46.29 10.69
C ILE A 155 -17.07 -45.24 9.57
N THR A 156 -18.24 -44.91 8.97
CA THR A 156 -18.29 -44.03 7.81
C THR A 156 -18.22 -42.55 8.22
N GLY A 157 -17.97 -41.67 7.25
CA GLY A 157 -18.05 -40.24 7.48
C GLY A 157 -19.49 -39.72 7.47
N LEU A 158 -19.65 -38.40 7.47
CA LEU A 158 -20.94 -37.73 7.51
C LEU A 158 -21.87 -38.20 6.39
N LYS A 159 -23.09 -38.56 6.76
CA LYS A 159 -24.14 -38.95 5.81
C LYS A 159 -24.41 -37.86 4.78
N GLY A 160 -24.52 -38.25 3.51
CA GLY A 160 -24.75 -37.32 2.39
C GLY A 160 -23.53 -36.56 1.92
N SER A 161 -22.35 -36.84 2.48
CA SER A 161 -21.11 -36.33 1.94
C SER A 161 -20.51 -37.28 0.87
N SER A 162 -20.18 -36.77 -0.30
CA SER A 162 -19.67 -37.59 -1.41
C SER A 162 -18.42 -38.41 -1.04
N PRO A 163 -17.43 -37.91 -0.24
CA PRO A 163 -16.34 -38.75 0.22
C PRO A 163 -16.72 -39.95 1.02
N ALA A 164 -17.72 -39.83 1.91
CA ALA A 164 -18.16 -40.95 2.71
C ALA A 164 -18.87 -42.02 1.86
N GLU A 165 -19.73 -41.61 0.97
CA GLU A 165 -20.51 -42.53 0.09
C GLU A 165 -19.59 -43.25 -0.92
N GLU A 166 -18.70 -42.52 -1.57
CA GLU A 166 -17.77 -43.12 -2.54
C GLU A 166 -16.77 -44.04 -1.84
N ARG A 167 -16.26 -43.67 -0.65
CA ARG A 167 -15.30 -44.46 0.12
C ARG A 167 -15.93 -45.76 0.63
N HIS A 168 -17.19 -45.67 1.16
CA HIS A 168 -17.98 -46.82 1.56
C HIS A 168 -18.17 -47.82 0.39
N ARG A 169 -18.63 -47.30 -0.77
CA ARG A 169 -18.88 -48.16 -1.94
C ARG A 169 -17.62 -48.88 -2.36
N GLY A 170 -16.50 -48.19 -2.50
CA GLY A 170 -15.21 -48.83 -2.90
C GLY A 170 -14.73 -49.83 -1.84
N PHE A 171 -14.90 -49.53 -0.55
CA PHE A 171 -14.53 -50.39 0.54
C PHE A 171 -15.32 -51.71 0.56
N VAL A 172 -16.65 -51.59 0.53
CA VAL A 172 -17.56 -52.76 0.57
C VAL A 172 -17.33 -53.65 -0.64
N GLU A 173 -17.16 -53.09 -1.84
CA GLU A 173 -16.80 -53.88 -3.03
C GLU A 173 -15.48 -54.66 -2.87
N ALA A 174 -14.48 -54.02 -2.28
CA ALA A 174 -13.17 -54.70 -2.06
C ALA A 174 -13.26 -55.79 -0.99
N ILE A 175 -13.98 -55.61 0.07
CA ILE A 175 -14.20 -56.63 1.13
C ILE A 175 -15.02 -57.82 0.61
N ALA A 176 -16.03 -57.57 -0.23
CA ALA A 176 -16.85 -58.59 -0.84
C ALA A 176 -16.03 -59.59 -1.74
N GLU A 177 -14.82 -59.16 -2.20
CA GLU A 177 -13.90 -60.08 -2.90
C GLU A 177 -13.38 -61.23 -1.97
N CYS A 178 -13.57 -61.13 -0.63
CA CYS A 178 -13.09 -62.06 0.38
C CYS A 178 -14.25 -62.61 1.21
N SER A 179 -14.79 -63.73 0.82
CA SER A 179 -16.01 -64.32 1.42
C SER A 179 -15.91 -64.74 2.90
N GLN A 180 -14.72 -64.84 3.47
CA GLN A 180 -14.48 -65.20 4.87
C GLN A 180 -14.27 -63.96 5.78
N ILE A 181 -14.28 -62.74 5.21
CA ILE A 181 -14.34 -61.53 5.98
C ILE A 181 -15.81 -61.16 6.18
N LYS A 182 -16.18 -60.92 7.42
CA LYS A 182 -17.52 -60.50 7.79
C LYS A 182 -17.50 -59.00 8.15
N LEU A 183 -18.10 -58.17 7.32
CA LEU A 183 -18.41 -56.80 7.70
C LEU A 183 -19.66 -56.87 8.61
N ILE A 184 -19.47 -56.72 9.92
CA ILE A 184 -20.48 -56.92 10.93
C ILE A 184 -21.34 -55.67 11.15
N SER A 185 -20.74 -54.49 10.95
CA SER A 185 -21.45 -53.23 11.00
C SER A 185 -20.80 -52.16 10.14
N SER A 186 -21.62 -51.22 9.66
CA SER A 186 -21.18 -49.95 9.03
C SER A 186 -21.92 -48.82 9.71
N GLU A 187 -21.28 -48.19 10.68
CA GLU A 187 -21.89 -47.15 11.49
C GLU A 187 -21.60 -45.74 10.92
N LEU A 188 -22.54 -44.82 11.22
CA LEU A 188 -22.38 -43.44 10.78
C LEU A 188 -21.59 -42.63 11.80
N GLY A 189 -20.57 -41.91 11.32
CA GLY A 189 -19.91 -40.85 12.02
C GLY A 189 -20.14 -39.48 11.37
N ASP A 190 -19.46 -38.49 11.90
CA ASP A 190 -19.49 -37.10 11.40
C ASP A 190 -18.07 -36.51 11.18
N TRP A 191 -17.09 -37.38 11.04
CA TRP A 191 -15.66 -37.08 10.90
C TRP A 191 -14.94 -36.72 12.21
N THR A 192 -15.64 -36.67 13.35
CA THR A 192 -15.05 -36.35 14.66
C THR A 192 -14.60 -37.60 15.40
N GLU A 193 -13.70 -37.46 16.37
CA GLU A 193 -13.23 -38.56 17.21
C GLU A 193 -14.37 -39.00 18.16
N GLU A 194 -15.17 -38.05 18.66
CA GLU A 194 -16.36 -38.34 19.51
C GLU A 194 -17.39 -39.18 18.80
N SER A 195 -17.63 -38.89 17.52
CA SER A 195 -18.60 -39.70 16.75
C SER A 195 -18.08 -41.11 16.47
N GLY A 196 -16.76 -41.25 16.28
CA GLY A 196 -16.12 -42.53 16.17
C GLY A 196 -16.18 -43.37 17.44
N GLU A 197 -16.00 -42.72 18.59
CA GLU A 197 -16.14 -43.35 19.92
C GLU A 197 -17.57 -43.80 20.16
N LYS A 198 -18.56 -42.94 19.88
CA LYS A 198 -19.96 -43.24 20.01
C LYS A 198 -20.39 -44.41 19.10
N ALA A 199 -20.05 -44.34 17.80
CA ALA A 199 -20.39 -45.38 16.83
C ALA A 199 -19.83 -46.75 17.24
N MET A 200 -18.56 -46.79 17.67
CA MET A 200 -17.96 -48.02 18.15
C MET A 200 -18.61 -48.51 19.47
N GLY A 201 -18.98 -47.57 20.37
CA GLY A 201 -19.70 -47.91 21.60
C GLY A 201 -21.00 -48.65 21.32
N GLU A 202 -21.77 -48.18 20.34
CA GLU A 202 -23.03 -48.82 19.89
C GLU A 202 -22.79 -50.25 19.35
N VAL A 203 -21.72 -50.45 18.58
CA VAL A 203 -21.34 -51.78 18.08
C VAL A 203 -20.99 -52.71 19.25
N LEU A 204 -20.22 -52.21 20.23
CA LEU A 204 -19.72 -52.98 21.35
C LEU A 204 -20.78 -53.40 22.35
N GLU A 205 -21.99 -52.84 22.30
CA GLU A 205 -23.17 -53.32 23.06
C GLU A 205 -23.63 -54.74 22.60
N HIS A 206 -23.32 -55.11 21.35
CA HIS A 206 -23.84 -56.33 20.74
C HIS A 206 -22.77 -57.26 20.22
N GLU A 207 -21.58 -56.76 19.92
CA GLU A 207 -20.48 -57.52 19.33
C GLU A 207 -19.12 -57.12 19.91
N THR A 208 -18.38 -58.10 20.36
CA THR A 208 -17.04 -57.90 20.95
C THR A 208 -15.91 -58.70 20.25
N ASP A 209 -16.28 -59.60 19.34
CA ASP A 209 -15.34 -60.39 18.54
C ASP A 209 -14.99 -59.66 17.24
N ILE A 210 -14.18 -58.61 17.38
CA ILE A 210 -13.80 -57.67 16.31
C ILE A 210 -12.31 -57.73 16.08
N ASP A 211 -11.92 -58.06 14.86
CA ASP A 211 -10.47 -58.12 14.46
C ASP A 211 -9.97 -56.77 13.99
N CYS A 212 -10.81 -56.02 13.27
CA CYS A 212 -10.41 -54.78 12.62
C CYS A 212 -11.52 -53.72 12.66
N VAL A 213 -11.09 -52.43 12.66
CA VAL A 213 -11.99 -51.29 12.45
C VAL A 213 -11.37 -50.43 11.32
N PHE A 214 -12.21 -50.09 10.35
CA PHE A 214 -11.89 -49.09 9.33
C PHE A 214 -12.68 -47.80 9.58
N GLY A 215 -12.03 -46.74 10.06
CA GLY A 215 -12.60 -45.41 10.10
C GLY A 215 -12.38 -44.68 8.76
N HIS A 216 -13.42 -44.02 8.28
CA HIS A 216 -13.32 -43.23 7.04
C HIS A 216 -12.34 -42.04 7.17
N ASN A 217 -11.96 -41.68 8.39
CA ASN A 217 -10.77 -40.89 8.65
C ASN A 217 -10.04 -41.41 9.90
N ASP A 218 -8.85 -40.84 10.16
CA ASP A 218 -8.01 -41.25 11.29
C ASP A 218 -8.68 -40.96 12.63
N ARG A 219 -9.46 -39.87 12.74
CA ARG A 219 -10.18 -39.47 13.96
C ARG A 219 -11.27 -40.47 14.33
N LEU A 220 -12.04 -40.89 13.36
CA LEU A 220 -13.05 -41.94 13.58
C LEU A 220 -12.45 -43.25 14.07
N ALA A 221 -11.31 -43.66 13.48
CA ALA A 221 -10.58 -44.83 13.90
C ALA A 221 -10.00 -44.71 15.31
N LEU A 222 -9.51 -43.53 15.69
CA LEU A 222 -8.98 -43.24 17.03
C LEU A 222 -10.10 -43.21 18.08
N GLY A 223 -11.24 -42.60 17.78
CA GLY A 223 -12.41 -42.63 18.64
C GLY A 223 -12.92 -44.06 18.87
N ALA A 224 -13.02 -44.86 17.80
CA ALA A 224 -13.38 -46.27 17.91
C ALA A 224 -12.40 -47.02 18.82
N ARG A 225 -11.12 -46.76 18.71
CA ARG A 225 -10.11 -47.35 19.60
C ARG A 225 -10.31 -46.94 21.06
N GLN A 226 -10.71 -45.72 21.36
CA GLN A 226 -10.96 -45.25 22.72
C GLN A 226 -12.15 -46.06 23.35
N ALA A 227 -13.25 -46.19 22.60
CA ALA A 227 -14.39 -46.99 23.05
C ALA A 227 -13.99 -48.45 23.34
N ALA A 228 -13.25 -49.09 22.44
CA ALA A 228 -12.80 -50.45 22.61
C ALA A 228 -11.84 -50.64 23.81
N LEU A 229 -10.91 -49.71 24.00
CA LEU A 229 -10.00 -49.73 25.16
C LEU A 229 -10.75 -49.53 26.49
N ALA A 230 -11.79 -48.69 26.53
CA ALA A 230 -12.63 -48.53 27.71
C ALA A 230 -13.30 -49.79 28.15
N GLN A 231 -13.57 -50.74 27.21
CA GLN A 231 -14.11 -52.06 27.48
C GLN A 231 -13.01 -53.14 27.63
N GLY A 232 -11.73 -52.75 27.63
CA GLY A 232 -10.61 -53.68 27.81
C GLY A 232 -10.18 -54.44 26.54
N LEU A 233 -10.73 -54.14 25.39
CA LEU A 233 -10.42 -54.79 24.11
C LEU A 233 -9.17 -54.14 23.53
N LYS A 234 -8.04 -54.90 23.51
CA LYS A 234 -6.71 -54.34 23.14
C LYS A 234 -6.15 -54.87 21.81
N ASN A 235 -6.76 -55.90 21.24
CA ASN A 235 -6.20 -56.64 20.11
C ASN A 235 -6.83 -56.24 18.76
N ILE A 236 -7.69 -55.20 18.73
CA ILE A 236 -8.34 -54.72 17.51
C ILE A 236 -7.34 -53.86 16.72
N ARG A 237 -7.27 -54.07 15.42
CA ARG A 237 -6.44 -53.29 14.49
C ARG A 237 -7.25 -52.15 13.90
N TYR A 238 -6.66 -50.94 13.82
CA TYR A 238 -7.35 -49.75 13.38
C TYR A 238 -6.71 -49.19 12.11
N TYR A 239 -7.55 -48.82 11.18
CA TYR A 239 -7.19 -48.22 9.89
C TYR A 239 -7.96 -46.93 9.67
N GLY A 240 -7.26 -45.95 9.06
CA GLY A 240 -7.86 -44.62 8.82
C GLY A 240 -7.60 -44.09 7.43
N VAL A 241 -7.98 -42.89 7.25
CA VAL A 241 -7.68 -42.02 6.08
C VAL A 241 -7.39 -40.62 6.61
N ASP A 242 -6.70 -39.82 5.94
CA ASP A 242 -6.22 -38.44 6.07
C ASP A 242 -4.70 -38.40 6.18
N ALA A 243 -4.07 -39.24 7.00
CA ALA A 243 -2.64 -39.21 7.25
C ALA A 243 -2.14 -37.80 7.58
N LEU A 244 -2.90 -37.05 8.39
CA LEU A 244 -2.48 -35.70 8.73
C LEU A 244 -1.16 -35.71 9.51
N PRO A 245 -0.21 -34.86 9.14
CA PRO A 245 1.12 -34.83 9.75
C PRO A 245 1.18 -33.90 10.98
N THR A 246 0.03 -33.37 11.43
CA THR A 246 -0.09 -32.55 12.64
C THR A 246 0.20 -33.38 13.89
N PRO A 247 0.55 -32.74 15.01
CA PRO A 247 0.69 -33.46 16.29
C PRO A 247 -0.59 -34.24 16.61
N GLY A 248 -0.45 -35.54 16.92
CA GLY A 248 -1.59 -36.42 17.13
C GLY A 248 -2.30 -36.91 15.86
N GLY A 249 -1.92 -36.44 14.68
CA GLY A 249 -2.50 -36.84 13.40
C GLY A 249 -2.07 -38.24 12.94
N GLY A 250 -2.74 -38.75 11.88
CA GLY A 250 -2.61 -40.12 11.40
C GLY A 250 -1.19 -40.59 11.11
N LEU A 251 -0.31 -39.76 10.56
CA LEU A 251 1.10 -40.10 10.35
C LEU A 251 1.80 -40.45 11.65
N GLU A 252 1.58 -39.67 12.69
CA GLU A 252 2.18 -39.94 14.00
C GLU A 252 1.57 -41.21 14.64
N GLN A 253 0.28 -41.44 14.46
CA GLN A 253 -0.43 -42.60 15.01
C GLN A 253 0.03 -43.89 14.35
N VAL A 254 0.27 -43.88 13.03
CA VAL A 254 0.86 -45.01 12.31
C VAL A 254 2.30 -45.27 12.76
N GLN A 255 3.10 -44.19 12.93
CA GLN A 255 4.49 -44.34 13.41
C GLN A 255 4.54 -44.96 14.81
N LYS A 256 3.62 -44.61 15.70
CA LYS A 256 3.48 -45.18 17.03
C LYS A 256 2.89 -46.60 17.04
N GLY A 257 2.34 -47.07 15.93
CA GLY A 257 1.65 -48.35 15.83
C GLY A 257 0.26 -48.36 16.52
N ILE A 258 -0.35 -47.21 16.63
CA ILE A 258 -1.74 -47.04 17.12
C ILE A 258 -2.72 -47.31 15.99
N LEU A 259 -2.41 -46.77 14.78
CA LEU A 259 -3.03 -47.19 13.54
C LEU A 259 -2.09 -48.16 12.78
N GLU A 260 -2.64 -49.21 12.19
CA GLU A 260 -1.89 -50.11 11.34
C GLU A 260 -1.50 -49.46 10.00
N ALA A 261 -2.41 -48.72 9.43
CA ALA A 261 -2.21 -47.94 8.23
C ALA A 261 -3.24 -46.81 8.12
N THR A 262 -2.90 -45.80 7.34
CA THR A 262 -3.80 -44.77 6.90
C THR A 262 -3.57 -44.45 5.42
N TYR A 263 -4.43 -43.74 4.76
CA TYR A 263 -4.26 -43.26 3.39
C TYR A 263 -4.10 -41.77 3.39
N ILE A 264 -3.09 -41.20 2.69
CA ILE A 264 -2.91 -39.79 2.57
C ILE A 264 -4.11 -39.17 1.83
N TYR A 265 -4.84 -38.27 2.48
CA TYR A 265 -5.89 -37.50 1.86
C TYR A 265 -5.38 -36.07 1.61
N PRO A 266 -5.00 -35.74 0.37
CA PRO A 266 -4.28 -34.49 0.10
C PRO A 266 -5.21 -33.28 0.16
N THR A 267 -4.75 -32.17 0.74
CA THR A 267 -5.44 -30.87 0.74
C THR A 267 -5.20 -30.08 -0.55
N GLN A 268 -3.95 -30.04 -1.01
CA GLN A 268 -3.51 -29.44 -2.28
C GLN A 268 -3.95 -27.97 -2.48
N GLY A 269 -3.99 -27.17 -1.41
CA GLY A 269 -4.41 -25.78 -1.47
C GLY A 269 -3.55 -24.91 -2.40
N LEU A 270 -2.25 -25.21 -2.54
CA LEU A 270 -1.38 -24.53 -3.50
C LEU A 270 -1.79 -24.79 -4.95
N GLU A 271 -2.16 -26.02 -5.30
CA GLU A 271 -2.65 -26.36 -6.65
C GLU A 271 -4.04 -25.76 -6.90
N LEU A 272 -4.88 -25.75 -5.88
CA LEU A 272 -6.20 -25.12 -5.94
C LEU A 272 -6.06 -23.61 -6.22
N MET A 273 -5.09 -22.92 -5.60
CA MET A 273 -4.79 -21.52 -5.90
C MET A 273 -4.21 -21.31 -7.29
N ARG A 274 -3.42 -22.26 -7.82
CA ARG A 274 -2.96 -22.21 -9.22
C ARG A 274 -4.13 -22.34 -10.18
N LEU A 275 -5.05 -23.27 -9.91
CA LEU A 275 -6.27 -23.47 -10.68
C LEU A 275 -7.14 -22.21 -10.65
N ALA A 276 -7.39 -21.63 -9.47
CA ALA A 276 -8.16 -20.41 -9.31
C ALA A 276 -7.58 -19.25 -10.12
N ARG A 277 -6.25 -19.06 -10.10
CA ARG A 277 -5.60 -18.01 -10.92
C ARG A 277 -5.74 -18.23 -12.42
N LYS A 278 -5.66 -19.47 -12.91
CA LYS A 278 -5.90 -19.76 -14.31
C LYS A 278 -7.32 -19.36 -14.72
N ILE A 279 -8.31 -19.73 -13.91
CA ILE A 279 -9.71 -19.36 -14.13
C ILE A 279 -9.88 -17.83 -14.14
N LEU A 280 -9.32 -17.12 -13.17
CA LEU A 280 -9.39 -15.66 -13.08
C LEU A 280 -8.67 -14.95 -14.24
N ASN A 281 -7.66 -15.56 -14.83
CA ASN A 281 -7.00 -15.07 -16.05
C ASN A 281 -7.76 -15.41 -17.35
N GLY A 282 -8.87 -16.14 -17.28
CA GLY A 282 -9.63 -16.59 -18.46
C GLY A 282 -8.97 -17.73 -19.22
N GLU A 283 -8.07 -18.49 -18.60
CA GLU A 283 -7.43 -19.66 -19.19
C GLU A 283 -8.41 -20.86 -19.16
N GLU A 284 -8.38 -21.68 -20.20
CA GLU A 284 -9.10 -22.96 -20.20
C GLU A 284 -8.49 -23.90 -19.16
N VAL A 285 -9.35 -24.57 -18.38
CA VAL A 285 -8.95 -25.52 -17.35
C VAL A 285 -9.69 -26.83 -17.53
N GLU A 286 -9.04 -27.92 -17.10
CA GLU A 286 -9.73 -29.20 -16.99
C GLU A 286 -10.84 -29.09 -15.93
N ARG A 287 -11.95 -29.77 -16.19
CA ARG A 287 -13.11 -29.71 -15.30
C ARG A 287 -12.92 -30.57 -14.03
N CYS A 288 -12.13 -31.62 -14.10
CA CYS A 288 -11.94 -32.55 -13.00
C CYS A 288 -10.46 -32.77 -12.72
N HIS A 289 -10.01 -32.39 -11.51
CA HIS A 289 -8.67 -32.57 -11.03
C HIS A 289 -8.66 -33.63 -9.92
N THR A 290 -8.41 -34.87 -10.31
CA THR A 290 -8.34 -35.98 -9.35
C THR A 290 -6.98 -36.02 -8.67
N LEU A 291 -6.96 -35.94 -7.36
CA LEU A 291 -5.78 -36.02 -6.53
C LEU A 291 -5.48 -37.48 -6.20
N HIS A 292 -4.29 -37.93 -6.51
CA HIS A 292 -3.80 -39.28 -6.19
C HIS A 292 -2.84 -39.24 -5.02
N SER A 293 -2.85 -40.31 -4.23
CA SER A 293 -1.93 -40.45 -3.11
C SER A 293 -1.69 -41.92 -2.77
N ALA A 294 -1.18 -42.20 -1.59
CA ALA A 294 -0.71 -43.54 -1.25
C ALA A 294 -1.05 -43.92 0.20
N VAL A 295 -0.99 -45.20 0.45
CA VAL A 295 -1.08 -45.78 1.78
C VAL A 295 0.18 -45.44 2.60
N VAL A 296 -0.05 -45.06 3.83
CA VAL A 296 0.96 -44.93 4.88
C VAL A 296 0.89 -46.14 5.79
N ALA A 297 1.97 -46.85 5.86
CA ALA A 297 2.19 -47.93 6.80
C ALA A 297 3.37 -47.57 7.72
N ARG A 298 3.65 -48.40 8.74
CA ARG A 298 4.73 -48.19 9.69
C ARG A 298 6.11 -47.99 9.03
N SER A 299 6.32 -48.65 7.90
CA SER A 299 7.59 -48.63 7.15
C SER A 299 7.94 -47.31 6.51
N ASN A 300 6.92 -46.47 6.16
CA ASN A 300 7.12 -45.18 5.48
C ASN A 300 6.65 -43.97 6.29
N ALA A 301 5.88 -44.14 7.37
CA ALA A 301 5.31 -43.06 8.18
C ALA A 301 6.39 -42.09 8.72
N GLY A 302 7.52 -42.66 9.23
CA GLY A 302 8.59 -41.84 9.79
C GLY A 302 9.26 -40.93 8.75
N LEU A 303 9.50 -41.44 7.53
CA LEU A 303 10.06 -40.66 6.43
C LEU A 303 9.11 -39.55 5.99
N LEU A 304 7.84 -39.88 5.79
CA LEU A 304 6.81 -38.89 5.40
C LEU A 304 6.65 -37.79 6.45
N LEU A 305 6.68 -38.14 7.73
CA LEU A 305 6.59 -37.17 8.82
C LEU A 305 7.82 -36.23 8.84
N ALA A 306 9.02 -36.75 8.58
CA ALA A 306 10.22 -35.94 8.48
C ALA A 306 10.17 -34.96 7.29
N GLN A 307 9.76 -35.43 6.11
CA GLN A 307 9.59 -34.59 4.91
C GLN A 307 8.56 -33.52 5.15
N TYR A 308 7.43 -33.84 5.79
CA TYR A 308 6.41 -32.85 6.08
C TYR A 308 6.89 -31.77 7.04
N ARG A 309 7.64 -32.15 8.08
CA ARG A 309 8.22 -31.16 9.02
C ARG A 309 9.12 -30.16 8.31
N GLU A 310 9.86 -30.61 7.30
CA GLU A 310 10.72 -29.74 6.49
C GLU A 310 9.89 -28.78 5.61
N ILE A 311 8.84 -29.31 4.97
CA ILE A 311 7.89 -28.48 4.21
C ILE A 311 7.21 -27.44 5.11
N GLN A 312 6.79 -27.83 6.31
CA GLN A 312 6.17 -26.88 7.25
C GLN A 312 7.12 -25.78 7.70
N ARG A 313 8.40 -26.09 7.93
CA ARG A 313 9.40 -25.05 8.21
C ARG A 313 9.52 -24.08 7.06
N ALA A 314 9.67 -24.60 5.83
CA ALA A 314 9.75 -23.76 4.64
C ALA A 314 8.49 -22.89 4.45
N ASN A 315 7.30 -23.42 4.72
CA ASN A 315 6.05 -22.66 4.66
C ASN A 315 6.00 -21.55 5.72
N THR A 316 6.50 -21.83 6.93
CA THR A 316 6.59 -20.82 8.01
C THR A 316 7.56 -19.71 7.62
N ASP A 317 8.72 -20.08 7.07
CA ASP A 317 9.72 -19.11 6.59
C ASP A 317 9.16 -18.23 5.46
N ILE A 318 8.40 -18.82 4.53
CA ILE A 318 7.72 -18.08 3.45
C ILE A 318 6.70 -17.09 4.03
N ALA A 319 5.89 -17.51 4.98
CA ALA A 319 4.91 -16.65 5.62
C ALA A 319 5.57 -15.49 6.37
N GLU A 320 6.67 -15.75 7.08
CA GLU A 320 7.45 -14.73 7.78
C GLU A 320 8.10 -13.74 6.80
N ILE A 321 8.68 -14.24 5.71
CA ILE A 321 9.26 -13.39 4.65
C ILE A 321 8.16 -12.51 4.03
N HIS A 322 7.00 -13.08 3.72
CA HIS A 322 5.88 -12.33 3.16
C HIS A 322 5.42 -11.22 4.10
N ALA A 323 5.26 -11.51 5.39
CA ALA A 323 4.89 -10.51 6.39
C ALA A 323 5.91 -9.36 6.47
N LYS A 324 7.23 -9.67 6.42
CA LYS A 324 8.29 -8.65 6.39
C LYS A 324 8.26 -7.82 5.11
N VAL A 325 7.97 -8.44 3.97
CA VAL A 325 7.83 -7.74 2.69
C VAL A 325 6.64 -6.78 2.72
N ASP A 326 5.50 -7.19 3.24
CA ASP A 326 4.30 -6.34 3.39
C ASP A 326 4.56 -5.17 4.35
N GLU A 327 5.23 -5.41 5.47
CA GLU A 327 5.65 -4.35 6.38
C GLU A 327 6.57 -3.34 5.67
N TYR A 328 7.56 -3.84 4.93
CA TYR A 328 8.48 -2.98 4.16
C TYR A 328 7.75 -2.15 3.10
N PHE A 329 6.83 -2.75 2.34
CA PHE A 329 6.01 -2.02 1.37
C PHE A 329 5.14 -0.96 2.04
N THR A 330 4.58 -1.25 3.20
CA THR A 330 3.79 -0.30 3.99
C THR A 330 4.64 0.89 4.43
N GLN A 331 5.86 0.64 4.92
CA GLN A 331 6.81 1.69 5.30
C GLN A 331 7.25 2.53 4.10
N VAL A 332 7.58 1.90 2.96
CA VAL A 332 7.95 2.61 1.72
C VAL A 332 6.79 3.47 1.22
N ASN A 333 5.57 2.96 1.23
CA ASN A 333 4.40 3.73 0.83
C ASN A 333 4.13 4.92 1.77
N LEU A 334 4.33 4.76 3.08
CA LEU A 334 4.25 5.85 4.04
C LEU A 334 5.33 6.90 3.77
N GLN A 335 6.58 6.49 3.56
CA GLN A 335 7.68 7.39 3.22
C GLN A 335 7.40 8.16 1.93
N ARG A 336 6.88 7.49 0.89
CA ARG A 336 6.49 8.15 -0.38
C ARG A 336 5.40 9.20 -0.15
N LYS A 337 4.38 8.92 0.68
CA LYS A 337 3.33 9.90 1.03
C LYS A 337 3.91 11.10 1.79
N ILE A 338 4.83 10.87 2.71
CA ILE A 338 5.51 11.93 3.47
C ILE A 338 6.36 12.80 2.52
N ILE A 339 7.16 12.20 1.64
CA ILE A 339 7.98 12.91 0.65
C ILE A 339 7.09 13.74 -0.28
N ALA A 340 5.99 13.16 -0.78
CA ALA A 340 5.03 13.89 -1.61
C ALA A 340 4.42 15.09 -0.86
N GLY A 341 4.09 14.93 0.41
CA GLY A 341 3.63 16.02 1.29
C GLY A 341 4.68 17.13 1.42
N PHE A 342 5.94 16.79 1.66
CA PHE A 342 7.03 17.78 1.72
C PHE A 342 7.23 18.51 0.40
N ILE A 343 7.15 17.83 -0.74
CA ILE A 343 7.24 18.45 -2.06
C ILE A 343 6.11 19.45 -2.27
N ILE A 344 4.87 19.10 -1.90
CA ILE A 344 3.71 19.99 -2.00
C ILE A 344 3.93 21.25 -1.14
N VAL A 345 4.34 21.09 0.12
CA VAL A 345 4.63 22.20 1.02
C VAL A 345 5.74 23.10 0.45
N LEU A 346 6.80 22.51 -0.08
CA LEU A 346 7.91 23.25 -0.71
C LEU A 346 7.43 24.07 -1.91
N VAL A 347 6.60 23.48 -2.77
CA VAL A 347 6.01 24.19 -3.93
C VAL A 347 5.15 25.37 -3.48
N ILE A 348 4.34 25.18 -2.41
CA ILE A 348 3.55 26.28 -1.84
C ILE A 348 4.45 27.40 -1.30
N ILE A 349 5.51 27.04 -0.55
CA ILE A 349 6.46 28.03 0.01
C ILE A 349 7.13 28.81 -1.13
N ILE A 350 7.60 28.13 -2.18
CA ILE A 350 8.22 28.78 -3.35
C ILE A 350 7.19 29.69 -4.05
N GLY A 351 5.95 29.24 -4.19
CA GLY A 351 4.88 30.06 -4.76
C GLY A 351 4.59 31.33 -3.94
N LEU A 352 4.48 31.19 -2.62
CA LEU A 352 4.29 32.32 -1.71
C LEU A 352 5.50 33.28 -1.72
N ALA A 353 6.73 32.75 -1.72
CA ALA A 353 7.94 33.55 -1.82
C ALA A 353 8.01 34.31 -3.15
N ALA A 354 7.66 33.67 -4.26
CA ALA A 354 7.59 34.31 -5.57
C ALA A 354 6.51 35.42 -5.61
N LEU A 355 5.36 35.19 -4.98
CA LEU A 355 4.31 36.19 -4.84
C LEU A 355 4.76 37.37 -3.98
N ALA A 356 5.34 37.12 -2.82
CA ALA A 356 5.90 38.15 -1.93
C ALA A 356 6.98 38.96 -2.63
N TYR A 357 7.87 38.30 -3.39
CA TYR A 357 8.88 38.99 -4.18
C TYR A 357 8.28 39.89 -5.28
N ARG A 358 7.23 39.44 -5.96
CA ARG A 358 6.49 40.27 -6.92
C ARG A 358 5.85 41.51 -6.25
N PHE A 359 5.23 41.35 -5.09
CA PHE A 359 4.70 42.48 -4.32
C PHE A 359 5.79 43.43 -3.87
N TYR A 360 6.94 42.91 -3.44
CA TYR A 360 8.10 43.72 -3.09
C TYR A 360 8.61 44.52 -4.29
N LEU A 361 8.79 43.91 -5.47
CA LEU A 361 9.21 44.61 -6.69
C LEU A 361 8.17 45.67 -7.12
N ALA A 362 6.88 45.39 -7.03
CA ALA A 362 5.85 46.32 -7.34
C ALA A 362 5.91 47.55 -6.40
N LYS A 363 6.11 47.29 -5.09
CA LYS A 363 6.27 48.38 -4.10
C LYS A 363 7.51 49.23 -4.34
N VAL A 364 8.63 48.60 -4.73
CA VAL A 364 9.87 49.32 -5.07
C VAL A 364 9.65 50.20 -6.28
N ARG A 365 9.00 49.72 -7.36
CA ARG A 365 8.70 50.55 -8.56
C ARG A 365 7.83 51.75 -8.23
N VAL A 366 6.79 51.56 -7.46
CA VAL A 366 5.92 52.67 -7.03
C VAL A 366 6.73 53.69 -6.22
N HIS A 367 7.65 53.24 -5.35
CA HIS A 367 8.51 54.16 -4.61
C HIS A 367 9.49 54.92 -5.51
N GLU A 368 10.06 54.23 -6.51
CA GLU A 368 10.98 54.85 -7.49
C GLU A 368 10.21 55.88 -8.37
N GLU A 369 9.01 55.56 -8.84
CA GLU A 369 8.19 56.49 -9.62
C GLU A 369 7.79 57.72 -8.80
N VAL A 370 7.31 57.55 -7.57
CA VAL A 370 6.96 58.68 -6.68
C VAL A 370 8.19 59.51 -6.31
N ALA A 371 9.32 58.86 -6.03
CA ALA A 371 10.58 59.57 -5.73
C ALA A 371 11.09 60.35 -6.96
N SER A 372 10.94 59.81 -8.15
CA SER A 372 11.33 60.44 -9.42
C SER A 372 10.44 61.65 -9.75
N GLU A 373 9.12 61.52 -9.58
CA GLU A 373 8.14 62.62 -9.77
C GLU A 373 8.32 63.76 -8.75
N MET A 374 8.69 63.43 -7.51
CA MET A 374 8.92 64.44 -6.45
C MET A 374 10.29 65.10 -6.55
N ALA A 375 11.30 64.38 -7.06
CA ALA A 375 12.69 64.90 -7.17
C ALA A 375 12.92 65.71 -8.45
N ALA A 376 12.23 65.40 -9.54
CA ALA A 376 12.40 66.13 -10.81
C ALA A 376 12.07 67.65 -10.69
N PRO A 377 10.99 68.09 -10.10
CA PRO A 377 10.72 69.50 -9.85
C PRO A 377 11.75 70.14 -8.93
N PHE A 378 12.19 69.37 -7.91
CA PHE A 378 13.15 69.87 -6.91
C PHE A 378 14.53 70.09 -7.49
N THR A 379 15.07 69.21 -8.34
CA THR A 379 16.37 69.35 -8.99
C THR A 379 16.35 70.45 -10.05
N ASN A 380 15.27 70.60 -10.81
CA ASN A 380 15.14 71.64 -11.84
C ASN A 380 15.08 73.05 -11.23
N VAL A 381 14.43 73.22 -10.09
CA VAL A 381 14.32 74.49 -9.39
C VAL A 381 15.65 74.85 -8.65
N LEU A 382 16.44 73.87 -8.26
CA LEU A 382 17.78 74.15 -7.66
C LEU A 382 18.78 74.74 -8.66
N VAL A 383 18.55 74.65 -9.95
CA VAL A 383 19.46 75.12 -11.01
C VAL A 383 19.01 76.42 -11.66
N ALA A 384 17.75 76.85 -11.48
CA ALA A 384 17.26 78.11 -12.05
C ALA A 384 17.84 79.34 -11.33
N ASP A 385 18.46 80.26 -12.06
CA ASP A 385 19.08 81.51 -11.60
C ASP A 385 18.02 82.66 -11.52
N GLU A 386 16.76 82.36 -11.30
CA GLU A 386 15.71 83.36 -11.11
C GLU A 386 15.71 83.88 -9.68
N ALA A 387 15.59 85.19 -9.55
CA ALA A 387 15.53 85.93 -8.32
C ALA A 387 14.49 85.35 -7.34
N PRO A 388 14.68 85.45 -6.02
CA PRO A 388 13.83 84.80 -5.05
C PRO A 388 12.38 85.31 -5.15
N ALA A 389 11.50 84.40 -5.55
CA ALA A 389 10.09 84.55 -5.33
C ALA A 389 9.80 84.59 -3.82
N PRO A 390 8.72 85.27 -3.37
CA PRO A 390 8.45 85.50 -1.96
C PRO A 390 8.37 84.10 -1.24
N VAL A 391 9.08 84.07 -0.14
CA VAL A 391 9.32 82.92 0.71
C VAL A 391 8.03 82.23 1.08
N SER A 392 7.75 81.06 0.49
CA SER A 392 6.79 80.14 1.07
C SER A 392 7.51 79.38 2.18
N ASP A 393 6.95 79.42 3.38
CA ASP A 393 7.60 78.94 4.60
C ASP A 393 7.55 77.39 4.71
N THR A 394 7.84 76.69 3.62
CA THR A 394 7.88 75.25 3.62
C THR A 394 9.28 74.75 4.00
N PHE A 395 9.33 73.64 4.71
CA PHE A 395 10.55 72.96 5.14
C PHE A 395 11.51 72.71 3.96
N LEU A 396 10.97 72.34 2.81
CA LEU A 396 11.77 72.03 1.60
C LEU A 396 12.35 73.31 0.98
N ASP A 397 11.63 74.46 1.03
CA ASP A 397 12.11 75.70 0.51
C ASP A 397 13.27 76.24 1.36
N ARG A 398 13.19 76.11 2.66
CA ARG A 398 14.30 76.46 3.58
C ARG A 398 15.51 75.53 3.35
N PHE A 399 15.30 74.21 3.21
CA PHE A 399 16.36 73.24 2.92
C PHE A 399 17.05 73.59 1.56
N ARG A 400 16.27 73.93 0.54
CA ARG A 400 16.75 74.33 -0.78
C ARG A 400 17.61 75.62 -0.69
N SER A 401 17.14 76.62 -0.01
CA SER A 401 17.83 77.89 0.19
C SER A 401 19.20 77.66 0.83
N ILE A 402 19.26 76.85 1.89
CA ILE A 402 20.51 76.47 2.56
C ILE A 402 21.47 75.75 1.60
N LEU A 403 21.00 74.77 0.82
CA LEU A 403 21.83 74.09 -0.16
C LEU A 403 22.38 75.06 -1.21
N GLN A 404 21.56 75.96 -1.76
CA GLN A 404 21.98 76.91 -2.77
C GLN A 404 23.08 77.90 -2.29
N GLN A 405 22.96 78.32 -1.05
CA GLN A 405 23.94 79.25 -0.43
C GLN A 405 25.32 78.62 -0.26
N HIS A 406 25.39 77.28 -0.06
CA HIS A 406 26.60 76.59 0.30
C HIS A 406 27.10 75.57 -0.75
N LEU A 407 26.58 75.59 -1.99
CA LEU A 407 26.98 74.66 -3.05
C LEU A 407 28.48 74.69 -3.34
N HIS A 408 29.13 75.87 -3.20
CA HIS A 408 30.52 76.07 -3.47
C HIS A 408 31.45 75.66 -2.32
N ASP A 409 30.96 75.49 -1.12
CA ASP A 409 31.70 75.14 0.08
C ASP A 409 31.98 73.64 0.12
N ALA A 410 33.20 73.19 -0.09
CA ALA A 410 33.57 71.79 -0.09
C ALA A 410 33.43 71.11 1.28
N ASP A 411 33.52 71.89 2.35
CA ASP A 411 33.38 71.38 3.74
C ASP A 411 31.90 71.37 4.24
N PHE A 412 30.97 71.90 3.41
CA PHE A 412 29.54 71.83 3.74
C PHE A 412 29.01 70.43 3.66
N ASN A 413 28.61 69.91 4.82
CA ASN A 413 28.21 68.54 5.02
C ASN A 413 26.81 68.45 5.72
N VAL A 414 26.34 67.21 5.95
CA VAL A 414 25.01 66.96 6.50
C VAL A 414 24.86 67.46 7.94
N GLU A 415 25.90 67.51 8.71
CA GLU A 415 25.94 68.03 10.07
C GLU A 415 25.62 69.53 10.04
N ARG A 416 26.28 70.31 9.20
CA ARG A 416 26.04 71.76 9.04
C ARG A 416 24.67 72.09 8.47
N ILE A 417 24.18 71.23 7.54
CA ILE A 417 22.76 71.36 7.06
C ILE A 417 21.78 71.16 8.23
N GLY A 418 22.04 70.20 9.10
CA GLY A 418 21.22 69.94 10.30
C GLY A 418 21.24 71.14 11.25
N GLU A 419 22.41 71.72 11.51
CA GLU A 419 22.55 72.90 12.36
C GLU A 419 21.77 74.12 11.83
N GLU A 420 21.90 74.42 10.55
CA GLU A 420 21.17 75.54 9.93
C GLU A 420 19.64 75.30 9.83
N MET A 421 19.23 74.05 9.71
CA MET A 421 17.82 73.64 9.75
C MET A 421 17.25 73.56 11.18
N GLY A 422 18.13 73.65 12.20
CA GLY A 422 17.72 73.49 13.63
C GLY A 422 17.31 72.09 13.98
N MET A 423 17.95 71.06 13.37
CA MET A 423 17.60 69.65 13.52
C MET A 423 18.82 68.78 13.73
N SER A 424 18.61 67.66 14.49
CA SER A 424 19.67 66.63 14.53
C SER A 424 19.81 65.93 13.19
N ARG A 425 21.02 65.40 12.89
CA ARG A 425 21.29 64.61 11.70
C ARG A 425 20.29 63.53 11.44
N VAL A 426 19.82 62.84 12.48
CA VAL A 426 18.82 61.74 12.39
C VAL A 426 17.45 62.26 11.99
N GLN A 427 17.03 63.40 12.57
CA GLN A 427 15.75 64.03 12.24
C GLN A 427 15.75 64.57 10.81
N LEU A 428 16.86 65.22 10.38
CA LEU A 428 17.06 65.69 9.01
C LEU A 428 16.98 64.53 8.04
N TYR A 429 17.74 63.44 8.29
CA TYR A 429 17.75 62.25 7.44
C TYR A 429 16.32 61.68 7.27
N ARG A 430 15.61 61.46 8.38
CA ARG A 430 14.26 60.88 8.32
C ARG A 430 13.28 61.76 7.57
N LYS A 431 13.34 63.08 7.81
CA LYS A 431 12.39 64.04 7.21
C LYS A 431 12.66 64.22 5.72
N ILE A 432 13.93 64.39 5.32
CA ILE A 432 14.31 64.53 3.92
C ILE A 432 14.04 63.22 3.16
N LYS A 433 14.40 62.07 3.72
CA LYS A 433 14.14 60.79 3.11
C LYS A 433 12.64 60.51 2.92
N ALA A 434 11.80 60.93 3.89
CA ALA A 434 10.33 60.79 3.80
C ALA A 434 9.73 61.69 2.74
N LEU A 435 10.26 62.95 2.58
CA LEU A 435 9.69 63.95 1.67
C LEU A 435 10.21 63.81 0.23
N THR A 436 11.45 63.34 0.05
CA THR A 436 12.10 63.33 -1.29
C THR A 436 12.51 61.96 -1.77
N GLY A 437 12.43 60.94 -0.94
CA GLY A 437 12.94 59.60 -1.24
C GLY A 437 14.46 59.48 -1.21
N MET A 438 15.20 60.60 -1.13
CA MET A 438 16.66 60.72 -1.18
C MET A 438 17.24 61.17 0.16
N THR A 439 18.52 60.91 0.34
CA THR A 439 19.22 61.46 1.53
C THR A 439 19.68 62.91 1.26
N ALA A 440 19.89 63.69 2.33
CA ALA A 440 20.41 65.04 2.21
C ALA A 440 21.79 65.09 1.50
N VAL A 441 22.65 64.04 1.67
CA VAL A 441 23.91 63.92 0.96
C VAL A 441 23.69 63.74 -0.53
N GLU A 442 22.76 62.91 -0.93
CA GLU A 442 22.41 62.65 -2.33
C GLU A 442 21.89 63.93 -3.00
N LEU A 443 21.00 64.65 -2.31
CA LEU A 443 20.45 65.91 -2.81
C LEU A 443 21.54 66.99 -2.96
N LEU A 444 22.45 67.16 -1.97
CA LEU A 444 23.57 68.07 -2.07
C LEU A 444 24.49 67.73 -3.26
N ARG A 445 24.81 66.44 -3.41
CA ARG A 445 25.63 65.95 -4.53
C ARG A 445 24.96 66.23 -5.88
N LYS A 446 23.64 65.93 -6.02
CA LYS A 446 22.90 66.18 -7.25
C LYS A 446 22.85 67.70 -7.57
N ALA A 447 22.62 68.52 -6.57
CA ALA A 447 22.59 69.99 -6.74
C ALA A 447 23.95 70.51 -7.20
N ARG A 448 25.08 70.04 -6.63
CA ARG A 448 26.44 70.36 -7.05
C ARG A 448 26.72 69.94 -8.50
N VAL A 449 26.30 68.71 -8.87
CA VAL A 449 26.49 68.17 -10.24
C VAL A 449 25.65 68.99 -11.24
N ALA A 450 24.41 69.34 -10.89
CA ALA A 450 23.54 70.15 -11.73
C ALA A 450 24.07 71.56 -11.93
N ARG A 451 24.58 72.19 -10.88
CA ARG A 451 25.26 73.50 -11.00
C ARG A 451 26.56 73.40 -11.84
N GLY A 452 27.31 72.33 -11.71
CA GLY A 452 28.46 72.04 -12.54
C GLY A 452 28.14 71.95 -14.02
N ARG A 453 27.02 71.30 -14.38
CA ARG A 453 26.51 71.26 -15.75
C ARG A 453 26.20 72.66 -16.28
N GLN A 454 25.52 73.50 -15.53
CA GLN A 454 25.22 74.85 -15.92
C GLN A 454 26.47 75.63 -16.17
N LEU A 455 27.51 75.54 -15.29
CA LEU A 455 28.81 76.27 -15.48
C LEU A 455 29.58 75.74 -16.72
N LEU A 456 29.52 74.42 -17.02
CA LEU A 456 30.09 73.88 -18.24
C LEU A 456 29.48 74.46 -19.51
N GLU A 457 28.15 74.77 -19.47
CA GLU A 457 27.38 75.31 -20.58
C GLU A 457 27.57 76.88 -20.70
N THR A 458 27.85 77.58 -19.61
CA THR A 458 27.79 79.00 -19.55
C THR A 458 29.14 79.69 -19.39
N THR A 459 30.22 78.95 -19.03
CA THR A 459 31.60 79.52 -18.78
C THR A 459 32.65 78.75 -19.52
N ASP A 460 33.80 79.39 -19.64
CA ASP A 460 35.03 78.78 -20.25
C ASP A 460 35.93 78.11 -19.20
N CYS A 461 35.55 78.03 -17.94
CA CYS A 461 36.35 77.43 -16.87
C CYS A 461 36.67 75.98 -17.17
N SER A 462 37.79 75.43 -16.82
CA SER A 462 38.19 74.03 -17.00
C SER A 462 37.30 73.12 -16.17
N VAL A 463 37.12 71.82 -16.55
CA VAL A 463 36.35 70.85 -15.77
C VAL A 463 36.85 70.75 -14.33
N SER A 464 38.16 70.92 -14.10
CA SER A 464 38.74 70.89 -12.77
C SER A 464 38.38 72.14 -11.96
N GLU A 465 38.38 73.33 -12.56
CA GLU A 465 37.98 74.57 -11.92
C GLU A 465 36.44 74.51 -11.55
N ILE A 466 35.61 74.04 -12.44
CA ILE A 466 34.20 73.85 -12.19
C ILE A 466 33.97 72.89 -11.05
N ALA A 467 34.71 71.74 -11.01
CA ALA A 467 34.55 70.76 -9.91
C ALA A 467 34.83 71.45 -8.55
N TYR A 468 35.85 72.27 -8.44
CA TYR A 468 36.15 72.98 -7.21
C TYR A 468 35.14 74.10 -6.91
N GLN A 469 34.66 74.82 -7.92
CA GLN A 469 33.67 75.86 -7.76
C GLN A 469 32.30 75.34 -7.27
N VAL A 470 31.95 74.11 -7.55
CA VAL A 470 30.75 73.46 -7.07
C VAL A 470 30.94 72.55 -5.85
N GLY A 471 32.06 72.76 -5.13
CA GLY A 471 32.32 72.14 -3.84
C GLY A 471 32.73 70.66 -3.87
N PHE A 472 33.28 70.17 -4.98
CA PHE A 472 33.96 68.88 -4.98
C PHE A 472 35.46 69.03 -4.62
N THR A 473 35.94 68.16 -3.75
CA THR A 473 37.34 68.13 -3.34
C THR A 473 38.27 67.45 -4.38
N ALA A 474 37.71 66.66 -5.29
CA ALA A 474 38.42 65.95 -6.34
C ALA A 474 37.72 66.05 -7.69
N PRO A 475 38.33 66.57 -8.77
CA PRO A 475 37.73 66.63 -10.11
C PRO A 475 37.32 65.26 -10.68
N SER A 476 38.08 64.19 -10.34
CA SER A 476 37.79 62.83 -10.76
C SER A 476 36.47 62.29 -10.17
N TYR A 477 36.15 62.66 -8.93
CA TYR A 477 34.92 62.30 -8.28
C TYR A 477 33.73 63.06 -8.85
N PHE A 478 33.93 64.36 -9.14
CA PHE A 478 32.94 65.16 -9.87
C PHE A 478 32.60 64.53 -11.23
N ALA A 479 33.64 64.20 -12.04
CA ALA A 479 33.42 63.60 -13.35
C ALA A 479 32.69 62.28 -13.30
N LYS A 480 32.94 61.46 -12.26
CA LYS A 480 32.20 60.22 -12.02
C LYS A 480 30.75 60.48 -11.70
N CYS A 481 30.45 61.34 -10.71
CA CYS A 481 29.10 61.71 -10.32
C CYS A 481 28.30 62.35 -11.46
N PHE A 482 28.98 63.14 -12.29
CA PHE A 482 28.39 63.80 -13.46
C PHE A 482 27.99 62.76 -14.52
N LYS A 483 28.88 61.78 -14.80
CA LYS A 483 28.59 60.73 -15.75
C LYS A 483 27.46 59.79 -15.23
N ASP A 484 27.45 59.49 -13.95
CA ASP A 484 26.39 58.65 -13.32
C ASP A 484 25.01 59.35 -13.42
N GLU A 485 24.97 60.71 -13.35
CA GLU A 485 23.71 61.47 -13.39
C GLU A 485 23.23 61.79 -14.82
N TYR A 486 24.14 62.07 -15.75
CA TYR A 486 23.81 62.53 -17.10
C TYR A 486 24.20 61.58 -18.23
N GLY A 487 24.80 60.42 -17.92
CA GLY A 487 25.20 59.41 -18.90
C GLY A 487 26.40 59.77 -19.79
N ALA A 488 26.94 61.00 -19.67
CA ALA A 488 28.08 61.53 -20.43
C ALA A 488 29.10 62.20 -19.49
N SER A 489 30.37 62.20 -19.85
CA SER A 489 31.38 62.88 -19.06
C SER A 489 31.31 64.43 -19.21
N PRO A 490 31.79 65.20 -18.24
CA PRO A 490 31.84 66.68 -18.34
C PRO A 490 32.59 67.16 -19.58
N GLY A 491 33.66 66.47 -20.04
CA GLY A 491 34.38 66.78 -21.23
C GLY A 491 33.60 66.54 -22.52
N GLU A 492 32.81 65.49 -22.58
CA GLU A 492 31.89 65.18 -23.72
C GLU A 492 30.80 66.23 -23.89
N VAL A 493 30.26 66.70 -22.76
CA VAL A 493 29.22 67.74 -22.78
C VAL A 493 29.77 69.05 -23.25
N ARG A 494 30.99 69.43 -22.87
CA ARG A 494 31.70 70.63 -23.33
C ARG A 494 32.05 70.57 -24.82
N GLY A 495 32.45 69.38 -25.35
CA GLY A 495 32.88 69.22 -26.74
C GLY A 495 31.69 69.27 -27.73
N ARG A 496 30.44 69.41 -27.26
CA ARG A 496 29.23 69.54 -28.08
C ARG A 496 28.85 71.02 -28.30
N LYS A 497 29.64 71.98 -27.81
CA LYS A 497 29.62 73.42 -28.16
C LYS A 497 30.56 73.63 -29.36
#